data_e7b933e39e576e260325d0a5206e1e15
#
_entry.id   e7b933e39e576e260325d0a5206e1e15
#
_cell.length_a   1.000
_cell.length_b   1.000
_cell.length_c   1.000
_cell.angle_alpha   90.00
_cell.angle_beta   90.00
_cell.angle_gamma   90.00
#
_symmetry.space_group_name_H-M   'P 1'
#
loop_
_entity.id
_entity.type
_entity.pdbx_description
1 polymer ?
#
loop_
_entity_poly.entity_id
_entity_poly.type
_entity_poly.pdbx_seq_one_letter_code
_entity_poly.pdbx_strand_id
1 'polypeptide(L)'
;PEQLSGGARLLVGELPLGEPALLRELGDRALAGELEVALLHGPWRGRRQVLLALGSSALARGWHARDLLRATLAPLGGGGGGRRAELAEGAAPLEADFSAGVAALREQLVRQ
;
A
#
# COMPACT_ATOMS: atom_id res chain seq x y z
N PRO A 1 13.62 0.15 -0.85
CA PRO A 1 12.83 0.03 0.39
C PRO A 1 13.30 1.05 1.42
N GLU A 2 12.38 1.48 2.22
CA GLU A 2 12.59 2.50 3.22
C GLU A 2 12.36 1.89 4.61
N GLN A 3 13.28 2.16 5.55
CA GLN A 3 13.10 1.70 6.92
C GLN A 3 12.61 2.87 7.76
N LEU A 4 11.45 2.71 8.39
CA LEU A 4 10.83 3.74 9.21
C LEU A 4 11.26 3.61 10.67
N SER A 5 11.08 4.67 11.45
CA SER A 5 11.26 4.60 12.88
C SER A 5 10.27 3.55 13.44
N GLY A 6 10.71 2.72 14.35
CA GLY A 6 9.94 1.57 14.81
C GLY A 6 10.24 0.29 14.05
N GLY A 7 11.10 0.33 13.03
CA GLY A 7 11.61 -0.85 12.35
C GLY A 7 10.82 -1.34 11.16
N ALA A 8 9.69 -0.68 10.80
CA ALA A 8 8.91 -1.11 9.64
C ALA A 8 9.67 -0.84 8.34
N ARG A 9 9.71 -1.83 7.45
CA ARG A 9 10.34 -1.69 6.14
C ARG A 9 9.26 -1.54 5.08
N LEU A 10 9.26 -0.40 4.42
CA LEU A 10 8.25 0.00 3.46
C LEU A 10 8.84 0.14 2.06
N LEU A 11 8.18 -0.48 1.08
CA LEU A 11 8.45 -0.23 -0.33
C LEU A 11 7.26 0.51 -0.92
N VAL A 12 7.51 1.66 -1.54
CA VAL A 12 6.53 2.36 -2.36
C VAL A 12 6.99 2.27 -3.80
N GLY A 13 6.19 1.68 -4.66
CA GLY A 13 6.53 1.52 -6.06
C GLY A 13 5.45 2.11 -6.97
N GLU A 14 5.86 3.00 -7.87
CA GLU A 14 4.99 3.51 -8.92
C GLU A 14 5.30 2.78 -10.21
N LEU A 15 4.24 2.28 -10.88
CA LEU A 15 4.38 1.55 -12.13
C LEU A 15 3.71 2.31 -13.25
N PRO A 16 4.20 2.16 -14.48
CA PRO A 16 3.55 2.81 -15.64
C PRO A 16 2.16 2.27 -15.93
N LEU A 17 1.83 1.09 -15.40
CA LEU A 17 0.51 0.49 -15.55
C LEU A 17 0.11 -0.18 -14.24
N GLY A 18 -1.07 0.19 -13.74
CA GLY A 18 -1.58 -0.34 -12.47
C GLY A 18 -2.59 -1.47 -12.64
N GLU A 19 -2.37 -2.38 -13.58
CA GLU A 19 -3.24 -3.53 -13.73
C GLU A 19 -3.28 -4.33 -12.42
N PRO A 20 -4.47 -4.64 -11.88
CA PRO A 20 -4.56 -5.29 -10.57
C PRO A 20 -3.79 -6.60 -10.46
N ALA A 21 -3.83 -7.46 -11.48
CA ALA A 21 -3.10 -8.73 -11.44
C ALA A 21 -1.59 -8.51 -11.39
N LEU A 22 -1.09 -7.51 -12.10
CA LEU A 22 0.32 -7.16 -12.08
C LEU A 22 0.75 -6.64 -10.71
N LEU A 23 -0.07 -5.77 -10.11
CA LEU A 23 0.23 -5.25 -8.78
C LEU A 23 0.29 -6.37 -7.74
N ARG A 24 -0.63 -7.34 -7.82
CA ARG A 24 -0.63 -8.48 -6.89
C ARG A 24 0.63 -9.33 -7.04
N GLU A 25 1.03 -9.61 -8.28
CA GLU A 25 2.24 -10.39 -8.53
C GLU A 25 3.49 -9.68 -8.00
N LEU A 26 3.59 -8.39 -8.26
CA LEU A 26 4.73 -7.60 -7.78
C LEU A 26 4.72 -7.46 -6.26
N GLY A 27 3.55 -7.34 -5.66
CA GLY A 27 3.42 -7.31 -4.21
C GLY A 27 3.92 -8.60 -3.57
N ASP A 28 3.54 -9.74 -4.12
CA ASP A 28 4.02 -11.04 -3.62
C ASP A 28 5.54 -11.14 -3.70
N ARG A 29 6.13 -10.69 -4.82
CA ARG A 29 7.58 -10.71 -4.98
C ARG A 29 8.29 -9.79 -4.00
N ALA A 30 7.73 -8.59 -3.78
CA ALA A 30 8.31 -7.63 -2.85
C ALA A 30 8.35 -8.18 -1.43
N LEU A 31 7.30 -8.89 -1.02
CA LEU A 31 7.20 -9.45 0.33
C LEU A 31 8.02 -10.73 0.52
N ALA A 32 8.51 -11.33 -0.57
CA ALA A 32 9.37 -12.51 -0.47
C ALA A 32 10.73 -12.19 0.19
N GLY A 33 11.11 -10.92 0.25
CA GLY A 33 12.29 -10.47 0.95
C GLY A 33 11.98 -10.07 2.39
N GLU A 34 12.69 -9.05 2.89
CA GLU A 34 12.56 -8.61 4.27
C GLU A 34 11.55 -7.46 4.45
N LEU A 35 10.78 -7.16 3.41
CA LEU A 35 9.83 -6.07 3.47
C LEU A 35 8.61 -6.46 4.30
N GLU A 36 8.11 -5.50 5.06
CA GLU A 36 6.90 -5.70 5.86
C GLU A 36 5.67 -5.12 5.17
N VAL A 37 5.84 -4.03 4.42
CA VAL A 37 4.74 -3.32 3.76
C VAL A 37 5.15 -2.98 2.33
N ALA A 38 4.30 -3.32 1.38
CA ALA A 38 4.47 -2.92 -0.01
C ALA A 38 3.25 -2.13 -0.46
N LEU A 39 3.48 -0.91 -0.93
CA LEU A 39 2.44 -0.04 -1.50
C LEU A 39 2.77 0.17 -2.97
N LEU A 40 1.98 -0.41 -3.84
CA LEU A 40 2.20 -0.34 -5.29
C LEU A 40 1.03 0.36 -5.95
N HIS A 41 1.32 1.18 -6.96
CA HIS A 41 0.27 1.91 -7.64
C HIS A 41 0.64 2.26 -9.07
N GLY A 42 -0.37 2.53 -9.88
CA GLY A 42 -0.18 2.95 -11.26
C GLY A 42 -1.52 3.28 -11.92
N PRO A 43 -1.48 3.95 -13.08
CA PRO A 43 -2.70 4.29 -13.80
C PRO A 43 -3.38 3.06 -14.37
N TRP A 44 -4.68 2.99 -14.21
CA TRP A 44 -5.50 1.89 -14.73
C TRP A 44 -6.93 2.38 -14.93
N ARG A 45 -7.40 2.31 -16.17
CA ARG A 45 -8.77 2.67 -16.53
C ARG A 45 -9.20 4.06 -16.03
N GLY A 46 -8.32 5.04 -16.21
CA GLY A 46 -8.59 6.43 -15.86
C GLY A 46 -8.48 6.77 -14.39
N ARG A 47 -8.08 5.83 -13.57
CA ARG A 47 -7.86 6.05 -12.13
C ARG A 47 -6.46 5.56 -11.75
N ARG A 48 -6.05 5.82 -10.54
CA ARG A 48 -4.82 5.25 -9.98
C ARG A 48 -5.20 4.04 -9.17
N GLN A 49 -4.83 2.88 -9.67
CA GLN A 49 -5.03 1.62 -8.97
C GLN A 49 -3.95 1.47 -7.91
N VAL A 50 -4.33 1.03 -6.71
CA VAL A 50 -3.44 0.94 -5.56
C VAL A 50 -3.58 -0.42 -4.91
N LEU A 51 -2.45 -1.02 -4.54
CA LEU A 51 -2.42 -2.27 -3.80
C LEU A 51 -1.53 -2.08 -2.59
N LEU A 52 -2.01 -2.53 -1.43
CA LEU A 52 -1.21 -2.57 -0.21
C LEU A 52 -1.15 -4.01 0.28
N ALA A 53 0.07 -4.52 0.43
CA ALA A 53 0.31 -5.88 0.87
C ALA A 53 1.20 -5.87 2.12
N LEU A 54 0.91 -6.78 3.04
CA LEU A 54 1.63 -6.92 4.31
C LEU A 54 2.33 -8.27 4.41
N GLY A 55 3.58 -8.26 4.86
CA GLY A 55 4.30 -9.46 5.19
C GLY A 55 3.92 -10.01 6.56
N SER A 56 4.42 -11.20 6.89
CA SER A 56 4.03 -11.88 8.12
C SER A 56 4.42 -11.10 9.38
N SER A 57 5.54 -10.39 9.37
CA SER A 57 5.93 -9.59 10.53
C SER A 57 5.02 -8.40 10.78
N ALA A 58 4.50 -7.79 9.71
CA ALA A 58 3.53 -6.71 9.84
C ALA A 58 2.21 -7.24 10.41
N LEU A 59 1.78 -8.41 9.96
CA LEU A 59 0.59 -9.04 10.50
C LEU A 59 0.75 -9.40 11.98
N ALA A 60 1.95 -9.83 12.36
CA ALA A 60 2.24 -10.16 13.76
C ALA A 60 2.18 -8.92 14.66
N ARG A 61 2.38 -7.72 14.10
CA ARG A 61 2.22 -6.46 14.83
C ARG A 61 0.76 -6.03 14.97
N GLY A 62 -0.16 -6.75 14.33
CA GLY A 62 -1.58 -6.44 14.39
C GLY A 62 -2.07 -5.50 13.29
N TRP A 63 -1.24 -5.17 12.31
CA TRP A 63 -1.67 -4.33 11.21
C TRP A 63 -2.58 -5.10 10.26
N HIS A 64 -3.55 -4.38 9.69
CA HIS A 64 -4.44 -4.88 8.66
C HIS A 64 -4.29 -4.06 7.39
N ALA A 65 -4.14 -4.73 6.26
CA ALA A 65 -3.94 -4.05 4.98
C ALA A 65 -5.08 -3.09 4.66
N ARG A 66 -6.33 -3.50 4.94
CA ARG A 66 -7.50 -2.65 4.68
C ARG A 66 -7.42 -1.32 5.43
N ASP A 67 -7.06 -1.37 6.70
CA ASP A 67 -7.01 -0.16 7.53
C ASP A 67 -5.90 0.78 7.07
N LEU A 68 -4.74 0.21 6.74
CA LEU A 68 -3.62 1.00 6.23
C LEU A 68 -3.93 1.58 4.85
N LEU A 69 -4.61 0.83 3.99
CA LEU A 69 -5.00 1.34 2.69
C LEU A 69 -6.01 2.48 2.81
N ARG A 70 -6.99 2.35 3.71
CA ARG A 70 -7.96 3.43 3.96
C ARG A 70 -7.28 4.70 4.42
N ALA A 71 -6.30 4.59 5.32
CA ALA A 71 -5.53 5.76 5.77
C ALA A 71 -4.74 6.39 4.61
N THR A 72 -4.20 5.56 3.73
CA THR A 72 -3.45 6.01 2.56
C THR A 72 -4.34 6.77 1.59
N LEU A 73 -5.52 6.25 1.31
CA LEU A 73 -6.42 6.79 0.28
C LEU A 73 -7.30 7.93 0.76
N ALA A 74 -7.51 8.06 2.07
CA ALA A 74 -8.38 9.11 2.60
C ALA A 74 -8.00 10.52 2.13
N PRO A 75 -6.71 10.95 2.22
CA PRO A 75 -6.36 12.30 1.75
C PRO A 75 -6.42 12.45 0.24
N LEU A 76 -6.56 11.35 -0.50
CA LEU A 76 -6.63 11.38 -1.96
C LEU A 76 -8.05 11.38 -2.49
N GLY A 77 -9.05 11.24 -1.63
CA GLY A 77 -10.43 11.09 -2.05
C GLY A 77 -10.71 9.72 -2.67
N GLY A 78 -9.88 8.73 -2.37
CA GLY A 78 -10.04 7.39 -2.88
C GLY A 78 -10.65 6.45 -1.88
N GLY A 79 -10.85 5.20 -2.29
CA GLY A 79 -11.38 4.17 -1.43
C GLY A 79 -11.00 2.79 -1.88
N GLY A 80 -11.16 1.84 -0.99
CA GLY A 80 -10.85 0.45 -1.27
C GLY A 80 -11.08 -0.40 -0.04
N GLY A 81 -10.72 -1.66 -0.13
CA GLY A 81 -10.88 -2.58 0.96
C GLY A 81 -10.28 -3.94 0.63
N GLY A 82 -10.64 -4.93 1.41
CA GLY A 82 -10.17 -6.28 1.21
C GLY A 82 -10.74 -7.18 2.30
N ARG A 83 -10.83 -8.45 2.00
CA ARG A 83 -11.28 -9.46 2.96
C ARG A 83 -10.12 -10.09 3.71
N ARG A 84 -8.93 -10.00 3.14
CA ARG A 84 -7.73 -10.62 3.71
C ARG A 84 -6.98 -9.59 4.52
N ALA A 85 -6.39 -10.03 5.62
CA ALA A 85 -5.60 -9.14 6.47
C ALA A 85 -4.32 -8.67 5.77
N GLU A 86 -3.78 -9.50 4.88
CA GLU A 86 -2.48 -9.24 4.25
C GLU A 86 -2.56 -8.48 2.92
N LEU A 87 -3.76 -8.25 2.37
CA LEU A 87 -3.89 -7.64 1.05
C LEU A 87 -5.13 -6.77 0.95
N ALA A 88 -4.97 -5.54 0.48
CA ALA A 88 -6.07 -4.65 0.18
C ALA A 88 -5.82 -3.94 -1.14
N GLU A 89 -6.89 -3.66 -1.86
CA GLU A 89 -6.84 -3.01 -3.15
C GLU A 89 -7.86 -1.89 -3.22
N GLY A 90 -7.52 -0.84 -3.94
CA GLY A 90 -8.41 0.29 -4.10
C GLY A 90 -7.96 1.19 -5.23
N ALA A 91 -8.57 2.36 -5.29
CA ALA A 91 -8.25 3.34 -6.33
C ALA A 91 -8.47 4.75 -5.82
N ALA A 92 -7.80 5.69 -6.46
CA ALA A 92 -7.92 7.11 -6.20
C ALA A 92 -7.99 7.86 -7.53
N PRO A 93 -8.43 9.13 -7.51
CA PRO A 93 -8.36 9.95 -8.73
C PRO A 93 -6.94 9.99 -9.26
N LEU A 94 -6.80 9.89 -10.58
CA LEU A 94 -5.49 9.82 -11.22
C LEU A 94 -4.63 11.05 -10.94
N GLU A 95 -5.26 12.22 -10.85
CA GLU A 95 -4.58 13.49 -10.65
C GLU A 95 -4.32 13.82 -9.17
N ALA A 96 -4.77 13.00 -8.24
CA ALA A 96 -4.52 13.25 -6.82
C ALA A 96 -3.02 13.18 -6.51
N ASP A 97 -2.58 13.98 -5.56
CA ASP A 97 -1.19 13.98 -5.12
C ASP A 97 -0.92 12.74 -4.24
N PHE A 98 -0.37 11.71 -4.85
CA PHE A 98 -0.15 10.44 -4.17
C PHE A 98 0.81 10.56 -2.98
N SER A 99 1.69 11.56 -2.98
CA SER A 99 2.63 11.75 -1.87
C SER A 99 1.90 12.03 -0.54
N ALA A 100 0.72 12.63 -0.59
CA ALA A 100 -0.09 12.84 0.61
C ALA A 100 -0.58 11.52 1.19
N GLY A 101 -0.92 10.56 0.33
CA GLY A 101 -1.29 9.22 0.77
C GLY A 101 -0.13 8.47 1.37
N VAL A 102 1.03 8.57 0.75
CA VAL A 102 2.24 7.92 1.28
C VAL A 102 2.61 8.50 2.65
N ALA A 103 2.51 9.81 2.82
CA ALA A 103 2.77 10.44 4.11
C ALA A 103 1.81 9.93 5.19
N ALA A 104 0.53 9.79 4.85
CA ALA A 104 -0.46 9.25 5.79
C ALA A 104 -0.15 7.81 6.18
N LEU A 105 0.28 6.99 5.22
CA LEU A 105 0.67 5.61 5.51
C LEU A 105 1.89 5.57 6.44
N ARG A 106 2.93 6.36 6.16
CA ARG A 106 4.11 6.42 7.02
C ARG A 106 3.75 6.78 8.44
N GLU A 107 2.83 7.74 8.61
CA GLU A 107 2.38 8.16 9.94
C GLU A 107 1.73 7.00 10.69
N GLN A 108 0.90 6.20 10.02
CA GLN A 108 0.29 5.03 10.66
C GLN A 108 1.34 4.00 11.07
N LEU A 109 2.32 3.76 10.23
CA LEU A 109 3.34 2.73 10.48
C LEU A 109 4.26 3.10 11.65
N VAL A 110 4.54 4.37 11.88
CA VAL A 110 5.41 4.78 12.98
C VAL A 110 4.67 4.94 14.31
N ARG A 111 3.35 4.97 14.30
CA ARG A 111 2.55 5.06 15.52
C ARG A 111 2.51 3.74 16.30
N GLN A 112 2.76 2.65 15.63
CA GLN A 112 2.62 1.31 16.23
C GLN A 112 3.87 0.89 17.03
#